data_d0e998644c7dcbc8c56159a670b89e07
#
_entry.id   d0e998644c7dcbc8c56159a670b89e07
#
_cell.length_a   1.000
_cell.length_b   1.000
_cell.length_c   1.000
_cell.angle_alpha   90.00
_cell.angle_beta   90.00
_cell.angle_gamma   90.00
#
_symmetry.space_group_name_H-M   'P 1'
#
loop_
_entity.id
_entity.type
_entity.pdbx_description
1 polymer ?
#
loop_
_entity_poly.entity_id
_entity_poly.type
_entity_poly.pdbx_seq_one_letter_code
_entity_poly.pdbx_strand_id
1 'polypeptide(L)'
;DIKAVAVNILKQDSLSIGAELVSSHEAIFSGDKLENALLIANDKQIQALAKKELLQDFGLKSLAKFLSNSFKKPKKCEIMAVLNFNNDSFNPSSRVSIDNAISRIEDLISLGVDYIDIGMVSSRPGSEYIGAKAEFQRVSPVVDLIYTNKLYDKVEFSLDSFDINCLEYALDRGFSFVNDISADPNLAFLAGKYGAKYCLMHKNGDPKTMQIGVKNSDILEIVSGFFSQKLEEISSSKAKQIYLDIGIGFGKTARDNM
;
A
#
# COMPACT_ATOMS: atom_id res chain seq x y z
N ASP A 1 0.62 -14.32 -22.21
CA ASP A 1 0.80 -15.12 -23.44
C ASP A 1 1.33 -16.50 -23.05
N ILE A 2 0.70 -17.55 -23.54
CA ILE A 2 1.13 -18.95 -23.35
C ILE A 2 1.18 -19.67 -24.70
N LYS A 3 1.97 -20.73 -24.79
CA LYS A 3 2.04 -21.52 -26.04
C LYS A 3 0.69 -22.16 -26.33
N ALA A 4 0.32 -22.27 -27.61
CA ALA A 4 -0.95 -22.87 -28.04
C ALA A 4 -1.16 -24.30 -27.50
N VAL A 5 -0.11 -25.09 -27.43
CA VAL A 5 -0.14 -26.42 -26.79
C VAL A 5 -0.57 -26.33 -25.32
N ALA A 6 -0.03 -25.36 -24.57
CA ALA A 6 -0.39 -25.13 -23.19
C ALA A 6 -1.84 -24.64 -23.04
N VAL A 7 -2.34 -23.82 -23.99
CA VAL A 7 -3.76 -23.38 -24.01
C VAL A 7 -4.70 -24.57 -24.08
N ASN A 8 -4.39 -25.59 -24.92
CA ASN A 8 -5.23 -26.78 -25.09
C ASN A 8 -5.26 -27.62 -23.82
N ILE A 9 -4.13 -27.81 -23.15
CA ILE A 9 -4.06 -28.53 -21.86
C ILE A 9 -4.88 -27.73 -20.81
N LEU A 10 -4.60 -26.44 -20.66
CA LEU A 10 -5.28 -25.58 -19.72
C LEU A 10 -6.79 -25.54 -19.93
N LYS A 11 -7.26 -25.61 -21.19
CA LYS A 11 -8.68 -25.67 -21.51
C LYS A 11 -9.33 -26.95 -21.00
N GLN A 12 -8.71 -28.09 -21.23
CA GLN A 12 -9.22 -29.39 -20.75
C GLN A 12 -9.24 -29.46 -19.23
N ASP A 13 -8.17 -28.97 -18.59
CA ASP A 13 -8.07 -28.94 -17.14
C ASP A 13 -9.07 -27.94 -16.52
N SER A 14 -9.31 -26.79 -17.15
CA SER A 14 -10.36 -25.84 -16.75
C SER A 14 -11.76 -26.47 -16.81
N LEU A 15 -12.11 -27.07 -17.93
CA LEU A 15 -13.41 -27.74 -18.09
C LEU A 15 -13.63 -28.86 -17.06
N SER A 16 -12.58 -29.63 -16.74
CA SER A 16 -12.65 -30.74 -15.78
C SER A 16 -12.97 -30.31 -14.33
N ILE A 17 -12.79 -29.02 -14.02
CA ILE A 17 -13.10 -28.44 -12.70
C ILE A 17 -14.30 -27.49 -12.75
N GLY A 18 -15.01 -27.46 -13.88
CA GLY A 18 -16.18 -26.59 -14.08
C GLY A 18 -15.86 -25.12 -14.33
N ALA A 19 -14.61 -24.81 -14.67
CA ALA A 19 -14.20 -23.49 -15.15
C ALA A 19 -14.26 -23.42 -16.68
N GLU A 20 -14.14 -22.23 -17.26
CA GLU A 20 -14.13 -22.03 -18.71
C GLU A 20 -12.84 -21.33 -19.14
N LEU A 21 -12.28 -21.75 -20.27
CA LEU A 21 -11.17 -21.07 -20.94
C LEU A 21 -11.55 -20.71 -22.37
N VAL A 22 -11.61 -19.41 -22.64
CA VAL A 22 -11.84 -18.87 -23.97
C VAL A 22 -10.52 -18.61 -24.65
N SER A 23 -10.32 -19.16 -25.84
CA SER A 23 -9.10 -18.99 -26.66
C SER A 23 -9.48 -18.77 -28.13
N SER A 24 -8.51 -18.35 -28.94
CA SER A 24 -8.71 -18.25 -30.38
C SER A 24 -9.03 -19.63 -30.99
N HIS A 25 -9.76 -19.64 -32.06
CA HIS A 25 -10.02 -20.86 -32.85
C HIS A 25 -8.70 -21.49 -33.36
N GLU A 26 -7.71 -20.65 -33.65
CA GLU A 26 -6.43 -21.06 -34.17
C GLU A 26 -5.53 -21.77 -33.14
N ALA A 27 -5.80 -21.60 -31.84
CA ALA A 27 -5.00 -22.20 -30.78
C ALA A 27 -4.84 -23.73 -30.90
N ILE A 28 -5.81 -24.40 -31.53
CA ILE A 28 -5.77 -25.87 -31.77
C ILE A 28 -4.67 -26.23 -32.76
N PHE A 29 -4.37 -25.36 -33.73
CA PHE A 29 -3.48 -25.62 -34.85
C PHE A 29 -2.13 -24.89 -34.78
N SER A 30 -1.99 -23.96 -33.83
CA SER A 30 -0.88 -22.99 -33.84
C SER A 30 0.44 -23.51 -33.26
N GLY A 31 0.48 -24.72 -32.70
CA GLY A 31 1.72 -25.36 -32.20
C GLY A 31 2.43 -24.52 -31.12
N ASP A 32 3.63 -24.02 -31.45
CA ASP A 32 4.48 -23.24 -30.53
C ASP A 32 4.19 -21.72 -30.52
N LYS A 33 3.22 -21.25 -31.29
CA LYS A 33 2.84 -19.81 -31.24
C LYS A 33 2.31 -19.44 -29.89
N LEU A 34 2.54 -18.18 -29.52
CA LEU A 34 1.97 -17.58 -28.31
C LEU A 34 0.51 -17.17 -28.57
N GLU A 35 -0.36 -17.52 -27.64
CA GLU A 35 -1.78 -17.26 -27.68
C GLU A 35 -2.25 -16.53 -26.43
N ASN A 36 -3.26 -15.67 -26.59
CA ASN A 36 -3.99 -15.09 -25.50
C ASN A 36 -5.20 -15.96 -25.18
N ALA A 37 -5.45 -16.17 -23.89
CA ALA A 37 -6.62 -16.89 -23.42
C ALA A 37 -7.25 -16.17 -22.22
N LEU A 38 -8.57 -16.24 -22.12
CA LEU A 38 -9.35 -15.69 -21.01
C LEU A 38 -9.86 -16.85 -20.14
N LEU A 39 -9.40 -16.92 -18.90
CA LEU A 39 -9.90 -17.87 -17.91
C LEU A 39 -11.06 -17.26 -17.14
N ILE A 40 -12.20 -17.95 -17.10
CA ILE A 40 -13.39 -17.61 -16.33
C ILE A 40 -13.55 -18.67 -15.24
N ALA A 41 -13.30 -18.29 -13.98
CA ALA A 41 -13.27 -19.22 -12.86
C ALA A 41 -13.52 -18.49 -11.54
N ASN A 42 -14.05 -19.19 -10.54
CA ASN A 42 -14.08 -18.70 -9.16
C ASN A 42 -12.81 -19.12 -8.38
N ASP A 43 -12.62 -18.59 -7.19
CA ASP A 43 -11.41 -18.81 -6.38
C ASP A 43 -11.11 -20.30 -6.13
N LYS A 44 -12.15 -21.12 -5.87
CA LYS A 44 -11.98 -22.57 -5.67
C LYS A 44 -11.48 -23.26 -6.92
N GLN A 45 -12.03 -22.88 -8.06
CA GLN A 45 -11.63 -23.40 -9.36
C GLN A 45 -10.21 -22.99 -9.72
N ILE A 46 -9.83 -21.72 -9.46
CA ILE A 46 -8.45 -21.25 -9.67
C ILE A 46 -7.46 -22.05 -8.83
N GLN A 47 -7.76 -22.29 -7.55
CA GLN A 47 -6.89 -23.09 -6.67
C GLN A 47 -6.81 -24.57 -7.13
N ALA A 48 -7.90 -25.13 -7.61
CA ALA A 48 -7.92 -26.48 -8.16
C ALA A 48 -7.11 -26.59 -9.46
N LEU A 49 -7.27 -25.59 -10.36
CA LEU A 49 -6.51 -25.50 -11.60
C LEU A 49 -5.01 -25.36 -11.32
N ALA A 50 -4.62 -24.46 -10.43
CA ALA A 50 -3.23 -24.28 -10.07
C ALA A 50 -2.57 -25.57 -9.59
N LYS A 51 -3.27 -26.42 -8.82
CA LYS A 51 -2.75 -27.73 -8.39
C LYS A 51 -2.55 -28.68 -9.55
N LYS A 52 -3.43 -28.68 -10.55
CA LYS A 52 -3.30 -29.53 -11.74
C LYS A 52 -2.12 -29.07 -12.61
N GLU A 53 -2.02 -27.77 -12.84
CA GLU A 53 -0.98 -27.19 -13.70
C GLU A 53 0.43 -27.31 -13.11
N LEU A 54 0.59 -27.54 -11.82
CA LEU A 54 1.89 -27.88 -11.22
C LEU A 54 2.48 -29.18 -11.75
N LEU A 55 1.65 -30.09 -12.25
CA LEU A 55 2.06 -31.38 -12.82
C LEU A 55 2.28 -31.32 -14.33
N GLN A 56 1.91 -30.21 -14.97
CA GLN A 56 1.98 -30.04 -16.42
C GLN A 56 3.30 -29.37 -16.88
N ASP A 57 3.65 -29.52 -18.12
CA ASP A 57 4.80 -28.90 -18.77
C ASP A 57 4.39 -27.64 -19.57
N PHE A 58 5.16 -27.26 -20.55
CA PHE A 58 4.91 -26.14 -21.48
C PHE A 58 4.71 -24.77 -20.82
N GLY A 59 5.35 -24.53 -19.66
CA GLY A 59 5.22 -23.27 -18.92
C GLY A 59 4.04 -23.19 -17.95
N LEU A 60 3.18 -24.21 -17.91
CA LEU A 60 2.00 -24.25 -17.03
C LEU A 60 2.37 -24.29 -15.54
N LYS A 61 3.54 -24.84 -15.17
CA LYS A 61 4.07 -24.74 -13.79
C LYS A 61 4.29 -23.30 -13.33
N SER A 62 4.71 -22.43 -14.23
CA SER A 62 4.87 -20.99 -13.92
C SER A 62 3.51 -20.31 -13.77
N LEU A 63 2.56 -20.63 -14.64
CA LEU A 63 1.17 -20.19 -14.51
C LEU A 63 0.54 -20.68 -13.21
N ALA A 64 0.75 -21.93 -12.82
CA ALA A 64 0.27 -22.48 -11.56
C ALA A 64 0.77 -21.71 -10.34
N LYS A 65 2.06 -21.36 -10.30
CA LYS A 65 2.64 -20.51 -9.24
C LYS A 65 2.02 -19.12 -9.23
N PHE A 66 1.82 -18.51 -10.41
CA PHE A 66 1.15 -17.21 -10.54
C PHE A 66 -0.29 -17.29 -10.01
N LEU A 67 -1.10 -18.25 -10.45
CA LEU A 67 -2.48 -18.44 -10.00
C LEU A 67 -2.56 -18.66 -8.48
N SER A 68 -1.69 -19.52 -7.94
CA SER A 68 -1.66 -19.79 -6.49
C SER A 68 -1.31 -18.56 -5.64
N ASN A 69 -0.53 -17.62 -6.18
CA ASN A 69 -0.10 -16.43 -5.46
C ASN A 69 -1.05 -15.24 -5.64
N SER A 70 -1.59 -15.05 -6.86
CA SER A 70 -2.44 -13.90 -7.21
C SER A 70 -3.85 -14.00 -6.64
N PHE A 71 -4.35 -15.24 -6.41
CA PHE A 71 -5.70 -15.49 -5.90
C PHE A 71 -5.69 -16.09 -4.48
N LYS A 72 -4.71 -15.71 -3.66
CA LYS A 72 -4.80 -15.94 -2.22
C LYS A 72 -6.01 -15.21 -1.67
N LYS A 73 -6.71 -15.81 -0.69
CA LYS A 73 -7.79 -15.11 0.02
C LYS A 73 -7.31 -13.71 0.38
N PRO A 74 -8.11 -12.66 0.11
CA PRO A 74 -7.75 -11.32 0.52
C PRO A 74 -7.43 -11.35 2.01
N LYS A 75 -6.32 -10.73 2.40
CA LYS A 75 -6.05 -10.49 3.82
C LYS A 75 -7.25 -9.71 4.38
N LYS A 76 -7.58 -9.93 5.66
CA LYS A 76 -8.53 -9.08 6.37
C LYS A 76 -8.13 -7.63 6.10
N CYS A 77 -9.09 -6.80 5.72
CA CYS A 77 -8.85 -5.37 5.58
C CYS A 77 -8.43 -4.82 6.95
N GLU A 78 -7.26 -4.21 7.02
CA GLU A 78 -6.76 -3.55 8.22
C GLU A 78 -7.28 -2.11 8.23
N ILE A 79 -7.62 -1.60 9.39
CA ILE A 79 -8.18 -0.25 9.58
C ILE A 79 -7.14 0.62 10.27
N MET A 80 -6.76 1.72 9.61
CA MET A 80 -5.92 2.77 10.17
C MET A 80 -6.78 3.99 10.53
N ALA A 81 -6.89 4.28 11.82
CA ALA A 81 -7.56 5.50 12.28
C ALA A 81 -6.57 6.67 12.27
N VAL A 82 -7.03 7.85 11.85
CA VAL A 82 -6.21 9.06 11.79
C VAL A 82 -6.54 9.98 12.96
N LEU A 83 -5.51 10.38 13.71
CA LEU A 83 -5.58 11.38 14.77
C LEU A 83 -4.70 12.58 14.44
N ASN A 84 -5.33 13.73 14.16
CA ASN A 84 -4.64 14.96 13.83
C ASN A 84 -4.62 15.93 15.02
N PHE A 85 -3.42 16.34 15.41
CA PHE A 85 -3.15 17.30 16.47
C PHE A 85 -2.89 18.72 15.92
N ASN A 86 -3.41 19.01 14.72
CA ASN A 86 -3.34 20.33 14.09
C ASN A 86 -4.74 20.89 13.87
N ASN A 87 -4.83 22.22 13.85
CA ASN A 87 -6.10 22.92 13.63
C ASN A 87 -6.59 22.90 12.18
N ASP A 88 -5.75 22.44 11.25
CA ASP A 88 -5.96 22.52 9.80
C ASP A 88 -6.39 21.20 9.17
N SER A 89 -6.75 20.17 9.95
CA SER A 89 -7.15 18.89 9.39
C SER A 89 -8.47 18.97 8.60
N PHE A 90 -8.60 18.14 7.54
CA PHE A 90 -9.81 18.09 6.70
C PHE A 90 -11.06 17.71 7.46
N ASN A 91 -10.92 16.83 8.46
CA ASN A 91 -12.03 16.34 9.25
C ASN A 91 -11.96 16.91 10.66
N PRO A 92 -12.90 17.77 11.08
CA PRO A 92 -12.93 18.31 12.45
C PRO A 92 -13.02 17.23 13.52
N SER A 93 -13.62 16.06 13.24
CA SER A 93 -13.76 14.96 14.20
C SER A 93 -12.44 14.22 14.47
N SER A 94 -11.43 14.38 13.61
CA SER A 94 -10.09 13.80 13.81
C SER A 94 -9.12 14.73 14.55
N ARG A 95 -9.54 15.96 14.88
CA ARG A 95 -8.73 16.93 15.65
C ARG A 95 -8.76 16.56 17.12
N VAL A 96 -7.59 16.45 17.72
CA VAL A 96 -7.43 16.05 19.13
C VAL A 96 -6.52 17.04 19.83
N SER A 97 -6.86 17.43 21.06
CA SER A 97 -5.93 18.13 21.96
C SER A 97 -5.08 17.11 22.72
N ILE A 98 -3.91 17.52 23.20
CA ILE A 98 -3.06 16.67 24.04
C ILE A 98 -3.81 16.19 25.28
N ASP A 99 -4.66 17.04 25.87
CA ASP A 99 -5.39 16.74 27.10
C ASP A 99 -6.37 15.57 26.97
N ASN A 100 -6.94 15.36 25.77
CA ASN A 100 -7.89 14.27 25.53
C ASN A 100 -7.31 13.16 24.63
N ALA A 101 -6.01 13.22 24.33
CA ALA A 101 -5.35 12.28 23.44
C ALA A 101 -5.46 10.82 23.91
N ILE A 102 -5.20 10.57 25.20
CA ILE A 102 -5.26 9.21 25.78
C ILE A 102 -6.67 8.63 25.62
N SER A 103 -7.70 9.36 26.07
CA SER A 103 -9.08 8.89 25.97
C SER A 103 -9.46 8.59 24.52
N ARG A 104 -9.04 9.44 23.59
CA ARG A 104 -9.36 9.25 22.17
C ARG A 104 -8.65 8.05 21.57
N ILE A 105 -7.39 7.81 21.96
CA ILE A 105 -6.64 6.61 21.56
C ILE A 105 -7.29 5.34 22.12
N GLU A 106 -7.69 5.37 23.41
CA GLU A 106 -8.35 4.22 24.05
C GLU A 106 -9.71 3.91 23.42
N ASP A 107 -10.48 4.92 23.03
CA ASP A 107 -11.72 4.74 22.27
C ASP A 107 -11.44 3.99 20.94
N LEU A 108 -10.43 4.41 20.19
CA LEU A 108 -10.06 3.77 18.93
C LEU A 108 -9.57 2.32 19.13
N ILE A 109 -8.78 2.07 20.17
CA ILE A 109 -8.36 0.72 20.55
C ILE A 109 -9.59 -0.16 20.84
N SER A 110 -10.58 0.38 21.58
CA SER A 110 -11.81 -0.35 21.91
C SER A 110 -12.66 -0.68 20.67
N LEU A 111 -12.59 0.14 19.63
CA LEU A 111 -13.24 -0.10 18.35
C LEU A 111 -12.51 -1.14 17.48
N GLY A 112 -11.33 -1.59 17.91
CA GLY A 112 -10.58 -2.65 17.24
C GLY A 112 -9.86 -2.21 15.97
N VAL A 113 -9.37 -0.97 15.91
CA VAL A 113 -8.50 -0.51 14.81
C VAL A 113 -7.17 -1.25 14.85
N ASP A 114 -6.58 -1.47 13.69
CA ASP A 114 -5.28 -2.15 13.57
C ASP A 114 -4.11 -1.16 13.74
N TYR A 115 -4.31 0.10 13.31
CA TYR A 115 -3.31 1.18 13.40
C TYR A 115 -3.94 2.48 13.86
N ILE A 116 -3.11 3.33 14.47
CA ILE A 116 -3.45 4.75 14.73
C ILE A 116 -2.34 5.60 14.10
N ASP A 117 -2.71 6.41 13.11
CA ASP A 117 -1.81 7.34 12.42
C ASP A 117 -1.86 8.72 13.06
N ILE A 118 -0.72 9.20 13.52
CA ILE A 118 -0.57 10.46 14.22
C ILE A 118 -0.10 11.54 13.26
N GLY A 119 -0.91 12.57 13.04
CA GLY A 119 -0.59 13.74 12.20
C GLY A 119 -0.40 15.00 13.04
N MET A 120 0.76 15.64 12.92
CA MET A 120 1.11 16.86 13.66
C MET A 120 1.17 18.10 12.78
N VAL A 121 1.34 17.91 11.49
CA VAL A 121 1.49 18.96 10.49
C VAL A 121 0.50 18.70 9.38
N SER A 122 -0.01 19.78 8.78
CA SER A 122 -0.89 19.62 7.61
C SER A 122 -0.09 19.18 6.39
N SER A 123 -0.40 18.01 5.88
CA SER A 123 0.11 17.47 4.61
C SER A 123 -0.77 17.86 3.40
N ARG A 124 -1.77 18.73 3.60
CA ARG A 124 -2.71 19.17 2.57
C ARG A 124 -2.01 19.85 1.40
N PRO A 125 -2.54 19.68 0.17
CA PRO A 125 -2.15 20.54 -0.94
C PRO A 125 -2.28 22.03 -0.58
N GLY A 126 -1.21 22.81 -0.77
CA GLY A 126 -1.19 24.23 -0.46
C GLY A 126 -0.78 24.59 0.98
N SER A 127 -0.61 23.63 1.88
CA SER A 127 -0.09 23.92 3.22
C SER A 127 1.39 24.31 3.19
N GLU A 128 1.81 25.16 4.10
CA GLU A 128 3.22 25.47 4.31
C GLU A 128 3.81 24.57 5.39
N TYR A 129 4.97 24.00 5.10
CA TYR A 129 5.70 23.24 6.11
C TYR A 129 6.24 24.17 7.20
N ILE A 130 5.94 23.84 8.45
CA ILE A 130 6.29 24.65 9.61
C ILE A 130 7.76 24.57 10.02
N GLY A 131 8.53 23.65 9.41
CA GLY A 131 9.94 23.38 9.68
C GLY A 131 10.15 22.33 10.76
N ALA A 132 11.26 21.57 10.63
CA ALA A 132 11.61 20.41 11.46
C ALA A 132 11.54 20.68 12.96
N LYS A 133 12.07 21.84 13.42
CA LYS A 133 12.08 22.19 14.85
C LYS A 133 10.65 22.36 15.39
N ALA A 134 9.78 23.03 14.65
CA ALA A 134 8.40 23.28 15.09
C ALA A 134 7.57 21.99 15.02
N GLU A 135 7.82 21.13 14.02
CA GLU A 135 7.22 19.81 13.96
C GLU A 135 7.63 18.95 15.16
N PHE A 136 8.94 18.86 15.44
CA PHE A 136 9.45 18.11 16.58
C PHE A 136 8.84 18.55 17.91
N GLN A 137 8.67 19.86 18.12
CA GLN A 137 8.02 20.39 19.32
C GLN A 137 6.55 19.96 19.44
N ARG A 138 5.88 19.67 18.36
CA ARG A 138 4.50 19.14 18.36
C ARG A 138 4.47 17.63 18.51
N VAL A 139 5.39 16.92 17.85
CA VAL A 139 5.47 15.44 17.84
C VAL A 139 5.86 14.91 19.22
N SER A 140 6.93 15.45 19.82
CA SER A 140 7.54 14.88 21.02
C SER A 140 6.58 14.72 22.19
N PRO A 141 5.70 15.69 22.56
CA PRO A 141 4.80 15.51 23.69
C PRO A 141 3.78 14.37 23.50
N VAL A 142 3.28 14.19 22.28
CA VAL A 142 2.30 13.13 21.98
C VAL A 142 2.98 11.76 21.94
N VAL A 143 4.16 11.67 21.35
CA VAL A 143 4.96 10.45 21.34
C VAL A 143 5.34 10.03 22.75
N ASP A 144 5.78 10.96 23.60
CA ASP A 144 6.11 10.69 25.00
C ASP A 144 4.88 10.25 25.81
N LEU A 145 3.71 10.84 25.54
CA LEU A 145 2.45 10.43 26.14
C LEU A 145 2.10 8.98 25.81
N ILE A 146 2.21 8.60 24.53
CA ILE A 146 1.96 7.24 24.04
C ILE A 146 2.95 6.26 24.68
N TYR A 147 4.22 6.62 24.73
CA TYR A 147 5.30 5.82 25.31
C TYR A 147 5.12 5.59 26.82
N THR A 148 4.90 6.66 27.57
CA THR A 148 4.76 6.61 29.04
C THR A 148 3.55 5.76 29.46
N ASN A 149 2.45 5.81 28.71
CA ASN A 149 1.25 5.02 28.98
C ASN A 149 1.28 3.63 28.31
N LYS A 150 2.38 3.25 27.66
CA LYS A 150 2.56 1.96 26.97
C LYS A 150 1.43 1.63 25.98
N LEU A 151 0.90 2.64 25.31
CA LEU A 151 -0.21 2.44 24.38
C LEU A 151 0.25 1.67 23.12
N TYR A 152 1.53 1.74 22.77
CA TYR A 152 2.13 0.97 21.67
C TYR A 152 2.08 -0.55 21.87
N ASP A 153 1.86 -1.05 23.09
CA ASP A 153 1.63 -2.48 23.36
C ASP A 153 0.21 -2.93 22.98
N LYS A 154 -0.72 -1.98 22.81
CA LYS A 154 -2.14 -2.25 22.58
C LYS A 154 -2.55 -2.13 21.10
N VAL A 155 -1.89 -1.26 20.33
CA VAL A 155 -2.17 -0.97 18.92
C VAL A 155 -0.88 -0.49 18.24
N GLU A 156 -0.75 -0.73 16.93
CA GLU A 156 0.40 -0.21 16.17
C GLU A 156 0.22 1.29 15.89
N PHE A 157 1.27 2.09 16.15
CA PHE A 157 1.28 3.52 15.85
C PHE A 157 2.07 3.82 14.59
N SER A 158 1.50 4.72 13.80
CA SER A 158 2.10 5.35 12.61
C SER A 158 2.34 6.84 12.88
N LEU A 159 3.39 7.40 12.30
CA LEU A 159 3.61 8.85 12.28
C LEU A 159 3.57 9.35 10.83
N ASP A 160 2.63 10.28 10.54
CA ASP A 160 2.58 11.04 9.28
C ASP A 160 3.61 12.16 9.35
N SER A 161 4.79 11.88 8.86
CA SER A 161 5.92 12.82 8.81
C SER A 161 6.92 12.42 7.74
N PHE A 162 7.63 13.42 7.22
CA PHE A 162 8.82 13.23 6.37
C PHE A 162 10.10 13.78 7.03
N ASP A 163 10.02 14.25 8.28
CA ASP A 163 11.22 14.66 9.03
C ASP A 163 11.83 13.44 9.72
N ILE A 164 13.08 13.16 9.36
CA ILE A 164 13.82 11.98 9.84
C ILE A 164 13.99 11.96 11.35
N ASN A 165 14.16 13.13 11.99
CA ASN A 165 14.37 13.20 13.45
C ASN A 165 13.04 12.93 14.19
N CYS A 166 11.92 13.43 13.68
CA CYS A 166 10.60 13.13 14.22
C CYS A 166 10.29 11.64 14.14
N LEU A 167 10.56 11.03 12.97
CA LEU A 167 10.33 9.61 12.74
C LEU A 167 11.23 8.74 13.61
N GLU A 168 12.54 9.03 13.69
CA GLU A 168 13.46 8.29 14.53
C GLU A 168 13.07 8.37 16.00
N TYR A 169 12.68 9.56 16.47
CA TYR A 169 12.20 9.77 17.83
C TYR A 169 10.95 8.94 18.17
N ALA A 170 10.01 8.85 17.24
CA ALA A 170 8.80 8.04 17.39
C ALA A 170 9.11 6.53 17.37
N LEU A 171 9.96 6.09 16.44
CA LEU A 171 10.38 4.68 16.33
C LEU A 171 11.14 4.19 17.59
N ASP A 172 11.99 5.03 18.17
CA ASP A 172 12.65 4.75 19.46
C ASP A 172 11.65 4.55 20.61
N ARG A 173 10.41 5.02 20.46
CA ARG A 173 9.34 4.99 21.46
C ARG A 173 8.18 4.07 21.11
N GLY A 174 8.44 3.05 20.28
CA GLY A 174 7.51 1.98 20.01
C GLY A 174 6.55 2.22 18.84
N PHE A 175 6.71 3.31 18.08
CA PHE A 175 6.04 3.42 16.79
C PHE A 175 6.60 2.36 15.85
N SER A 176 5.76 1.79 15.03
CA SER A 176 6.11 0.66 14.17
C SER A 176 5.79 0.87 12.69
N PHE A 177 5.36 2.10 12.32
CA PHE A 177 4.98 2.43 10.97
C PHE A 177 5.40 3.87 10.60
N VAL A 178 6.08 4.02 9.48
CA VAL A 178 6.46 5.30 8.86
C VAL A 178 5.48 5.60 7.74
N ASN A 179 4.65 6.65 7.90
CA ASN A 179 3.73 7.10 6.87
C ASN A 179 4.35 8.30 6.14
N ASP A 180 4.94 8.04 4.97
CA ASP A 180 5.74 9.01 4.23
C ASP A 180 5.06 9.47 2.94
N ILE A 181 4.76 10.77 2.88
CA ILE A 181 4.22 11.42 1.68
C ILE A 181 5.30 11.97 0.74
N SER A 182 6.58 11.94 1.16
CA SER A 182 7.70 12.52 0.38
C SER A 182 8.29 11.55 -0.63
N ALA A 183 8.14 10.24 -0.38
CA ALA A 183 8.80 9.16 -1.09
C ALA A 183 10.34 9.26 -1.05
N ASP A 184 10.89 9.71 0.11
CA ASP A 184 12.33 9.75 0.33
C ASP A 184 12.85 8.33 0.67
N PRO A 185 13.77 7.76 -0.14
CA PRO A 185 14.33 6.44 0.14
C PRO A 185 14.97 6.32 1.52
N ASN A 186 15.54 7.40 2.07
CA ASN A 186 16.16 7.38 3.41
C ASN A 186 15.17 6.99 4.51
N LEU A 187 13.90 7.35 4.38
CA LEU A 187 12.85 7.01 5.34
C LEU A 187 12.48 5.52 5.28
N ALA A 188 12.56 4.90 4.11
CA ALA A 188 12.42 3.46 3.98
C ALA A 188 13.58 2.70 4.64
N PHE A 189 14.80 3.21 4.51
CA PHE A 189 15.97 2.65 5.20
C PHE A 189 15.89 2.85 6.71
N LEU A 190 15.40 4.00 7.17
CA LEU A 190 15.11 4.23 8.59
C LEU A 190 14.08 3.21 9.10
N ALA A 191 12.97 3.02 8.40
CA ALA A 191 11.97 2.00 8.75
C ALA A 191 12.60 0.60 8.84
N GLY A 192 13.48 0.24 7.90
CA GLY A 192 14.21 -1.02 7.91
C GLY A 192 15.15 -1.18 9.10
N LYS A 193 15.88 -0.11 9.51
CA LYS A 193 16.73 -0.08 10.69
C LYS A 193 15.97 -0.48 11.97
N TYR A 194 14.72 -0.05 12.07
CA TYR A 194 13.83 -0.31 13.22
C TYR A 194 12.91 -1.53 13.03
N GLY A 195 12.97 -2.21 11.88
CA GLY A 195 12.04 -3.29 11.56
C GLY A 195 10.59 -2.81 11.47
N ALA A 196 10.39 -1.55 11.13
CA ALA A 196 9.09 -0.91 11.00
C ALA A 196 8.50 -1.11 9.59
N LYS A 197 7.19 -0.87 9.47
CA LYS A 197 6.46 -0.77 8.21
C LYS A 197 6.71 0.59 7.57
N TYR A 198 6.57 0.66 6.25
CA TYR A 198 6.77 1.88 5.48
C TYR A 198 5.63 2.08 4.48
N CYS A 199 5.02 3.26 4.46
CA CYS A 199 4.07 3.67 3.43
C CYS A 199 4.79 4.55 2.41
N LEU A 200 4.78 4.12 1.16
CA LEU A 200 5.29 4.84 0.02
C LEU A 200 4.12 5.47 -0.73
N MET A 201 3.96 6.80 -0.66
CA MET A 201 2.87 7.50 -1.35
C MET A 201 3.32 8.11 -2.67
N HIS A 202 2.48 7.93 -3.70
CA HIS A 202 2.61 8.66 -4.95
C HIS A 202 1.92 10.02 -4.86
N LYS A 203 2.65 11.09 -5.18
CA LYS A 203 2.10 12.42 -5.46
C LYS A 203 2.59 12.93 -6.79
N ASN A 204 1.76 13.68 -7.50
CA ASN A 204 2.14 14.32 -8.76
C ASN A 204 2.36 15.80 -8.53
N GLY A 205 3.61 16.25 -8.62
CA GLY A 205 4.00 17.65 -8.43
C GLY A 205 4.32 18.06 -6.99
N ASP A 206 4.60 19.34 -6.81
CA ASP A 206 4.89 19.96 -5.51
C ASP A 206 3.58 20.23 -4.73
N PRO A 207 3.54 20.08 -3.39
CA PRO A 207 2.35 20.36 -2.59
C PRO A 207 1.69 21.72 -2.86
N LYS A 208 2.48 22.75 -3.18
CA LYS A 208 1.97 24.11 -3.47
C LYS A 208 1.26 24.23 -4.82
N THR A 209 1.65 23.44 -5.80
CA THR A 209 1.20 23.58 -7.20
C THR A 209 0.48 22.38 -7.77
N MET A 210 0.49 21.25 -7.07
CA MET A 210 -0.01 19.96 -7.56
C MET A 210 -1.49 19.96 -7.99
N GLN A 211 -2.28 20.91 -7.54
CA GLN A 211 -3.69 21.06 -7.94
C GLN A 211 -3.91 22.03 -9.12
N ILE A 212 -2.84 22.70 -9.60
CA ILE A 212 -2.94 23.70 -10.65
C ILE A 212 -2.67 23.05 -12.02
N GLY A 213 -3.69 23.08 -12.89
CA GLY A 213 -3.53 22.63 -14.28
C GLY A 213 -3.25 21.14 -14.45
N VAL A 214 -3.75 20.32 -13.52
CA VAL A 214 -3.56 18.85 -13.55
C VAL A 214 -4.04 18.27 -14.88
N LYS A 215 -3.12 17.65 -15.62
CA LYS A 215 -3.41 16.91 -16.85
C LYS A 215 -2.57 15.63 -16.82
N ASN A 216 -3.20 14.50 -16.62
CA ASN A 216 -2.57 13.19 -16.71
C ASN A 216 -3.05 12.48 -17.97
N SER A 217 -2.13 12.06 -18.83
CA SER A 217 -2.45 11.33 -20.07
C SER A 217 -2.84 9.87 -19.77
N ASP A 218 -2.07 9.21 -18.92
CA ASP A 218 -2.33 7.86 -18.43
C ASP A 218 -1.86 7.76 -16.96
N ILE A 219 -2.81 7.88 -16.05
CA ILE A 219 -2.52 7.87 -14.62
C ILE A 219 -2.01 6.50 -14.14
N LEU A 220 -2.48 5.41 -14.75
CA LEU A 220 -2.06 4.07 -14.36
C LEU A 220 -0.62 3.82 -14.75
N GLU A 221 -0.18 4.27 -15.92
CA GLU A 221 1.21 4.16 -16.36
C GLU A 221 2.12 5.01 -15.45
N ILE A 222 1.72 6.26 -15.14
CA ILE A 222 2.47 7.17 -14.27
C ILE A 222 2.66 6.56 -12.89
N VAL A 223 1.58 6.10 -12.25
CA VAL A 223 1.63 5.55 -10.88
C VAL A 223 2.39 4.22 -10.84
N SER A 224 2.19 3.35 -11.84
CA SER A 224 2.89 2.07 -11.94
C SER A 224 4.39 2.27 -12.16
N GLY A 225 4.77 3.19 -13.03
CA GLY A 225 6.17 3.54 -13.31
C GLY A 225 6.86 4.11 -12.06
N PHE A 226 6.19 5.03 -11.35
CA PHE A 226 6.68 5.58 -10.10
C PHE A 226 6.95 4.49 -9.05
N PHE A 227 5.97 3.63 -8.79
CA PHE A 227 6.17 2.57 -7.81
C PHE A 227 7.23 1.57 -8.22
N SER A 228 7.32 1.21 -9.50
CA SER A 228 8.36 0.30 -10.00
C SER A 228 9.75 0.86 -9.74
N GLN A 229 9.99 2.14 -10.07
CA GLN A 229 11.26 2.80 -9.83
C GLN A 229 11.57 2.90 -8.32
N LYS A 230 10.60 3.39 -7.52
CA LYS A 230 10.81 3.60 -6.09
C LYS A 230 11.02 2.29 -5.32
N LEU A 231 10.31 1.24 -5.66
CA LEU A 231 10.51 -0.08 -5.06
C LEU A 231 11.90 -0.64 -5.36
N GLU A 232 12.45 -0.39 -6.56
CA GLU A 232 13.83 -0.74 -6.87
C GLU A 232 14.81 0.03 -6.00
N GLU A 233 14.64 1.37 -5.86
CA GLU A 233 15.48 2.23 -5.02
C GLU A 233 15.52 1.76 -3.55
N ILE A 234 14.38 1.30 -3.01
CA ILE A 234 14.26 0.89 -1.59
C ILE A 234 14.33 -0.63 -1.37
N SER A 235 14.65 -1.41 -2.40
CA SER A 235 14.63 -2.88 -2.36
C SER A 235 15.50 -3.49 -1.25
N SER A 236 16.59 -2.82 -0.87
CA SER A 236 17.51 -3.24 0.19
C SER A 236 17.22 -2.61 1.57
N SER A 237 16.15 -1.84 1.71
CA SER A 237 15.82 -1.12 2.95
C SER A 237 15.54 -2.05 4.15
N LYS A 238 15.09 -3.29 3.90
CA LYS A 238 14.67 -4.25 4.94
C LYS A 238 13.48 -3.79 5.78
N ALA A 239 12.69 -2.83 5.30
CA ALA A 239 11.43 -2.49 5.94
C ALA A 239 10.57 -3.76 6.11
N LYS A 240 9.89 -3.90 7.26
CA LYS A 240 9.12 -5.11 7.61
C LYS A 240 8.01 -5.40 6.59
N GLN A 241 7.40 -4.35 6.09
CA GLN A 241 6.38 -4.39 5.05
C GLN A 241 6.31 -3.01 4.37
N ILE A 242 6.09 -2.99 3.06
CA ILE A 242 5.89 -1.76 2.30
C ILE A 242 4.42 -1.71 1.87
N TYR A 243 3.76 -0.60 2.17
CA TYR A 243 2.43 -0.24 1.70
C TYR A 243 2.57 0.76 0.56
N LEU A 244 1.74 0.63 -0.47
CA LEU A 244 1.71 1.55 -1.60
C LEU A 244 0.44 2.39 -1.53
N ASP A 245 0.59 3.70 -1.32
CA ASP A 245 -0.50 4.65 -1.35
C ASP A 245 -0.50 5.39 -2.69
N ILE A 246 -1.56 5.22 -3.45
CA ILE A 246 -1.71 5.89 -4.75
C ILE A 246 -1.88 7.40 -4.63
N GLY A 247 -2.06 7.94 -3.42
CA GLY A 247 -2.17 9.37 -3.14
C GLY A 247 -3.40 10.00 -3.78
N ILE A 248 -4.60 9.54 -3.40
CA ILE A 248 -5.88 10.11 -3.86
C ILE A 248 -5.93 11.61 -3.53
N GLY A 249 -6.23 12.45 -4.51
CA GLY A 249 -6.28 13.91 -4.34
C GLY A 249 -4.93 14.63 -4.42
N PHE A 250 -3.81 13.92 -4.49
CA PHE A 250 -2.49 14.53 -4.60
C PHE A 250 -2.05 14.63 -6.06
N GLY A 251 -2.35 15.78 -6.70
CA GLY A 251 -2.01 16.06 -8.10
C GLY A 251 -2.76 15.19 -9.10
N LYS A 252 -4.00 14.83 -8.79
CA LYS A 252 -4.86 13.98 -9.62
C LYS A 252 -6.23 14.62 -9.82
N THR A 253 -6.78 14.50 -11.02
CA THR A 253 -8.16 14.93 -11.32
C THR A 253 -9.17 13.98 -10.68
N ALA A 254 -10.46 14.38 -10.64
CA ALA A 254 -11.52 13.47 -10.18
C ALA A 254 -11.55 12.16 -10.98
N ARG A 255 -11.29 12.23 -12.30
CA ARG A 255 -11.21 11.05 -13.17
C ARG A 255 -10.03 10.14 -12.84
N ASP A 256 -8.87 10.72 -12.50
CA ASP A 256 -7.67 9.95 -12.15
C ASP A 256 -7.82 9.21 -10.82
N ASN A 257 -8.73 9.68 -9.98
CA ASN A 257 -9.00 9.10 -8.66
C ASN A 257 -10.11 8.02 -8.69
N MET A 258 -10.77 7.83 -9.83
CA MET A 258 -11.81 6.81 -10.05
C MET A 258 -11.29 5.63 -10.87
#